data_bbd7ab526a64d05674f14725722c4ce6
#
_entry.id   bbd7ab526a64d05674f14725722c4ce6
#
_cell.length_a   1.000
_cell.length_b   1.000
_cell.length_c   1.000
_cell.angle_alpha   90.00
_cell.angle_beta   90.00
_cell.angle_gamma   90.00
#
_symmetry.space_group_name_H-M   'P 1'
#
loop_
_entity.id
_entity.type
_entity.pdbx_description
1 polymer ?
#
loop_
_entity_poly.entity_id
_entity_poly.type
_entity_poly.pdbx_seq_one_letter_code
_entity_poly.pdbx_strand_id
1 'polypeptide(L)'
;VAVSYIGKDQAIDCDGPASINNNFTGQGSVGFPSAVMIAATWNVDLANDFGTMIGEMADDMGVSGWYAPAMNIHRSAFAGRNFEYFSEDGVLSGAMASNAIAGSQSQGVYAFMKHFALNDQETNRTSMLCTWSNEQAIREIYLKPFEECVKGADCHAVMSSFNYIGNTYAGNCSALLNDVLRGEWGFVGMVLTDYYGVYGYQDSDRLIRNGGDFCLVNYDTETTHPTHT
;
A
#
# COMPACT_ATOMS: atom_id res chain seq x y z
N VAL A 1 -2.68 15.17 9.31
CA VAL A 1 -3.19 16.51 9.66
C VAL A 1 -4.62 16.40 10.17
N ALA A 2 -4.93 17.10 11.27
CA ALA A 2 -6.30 17.16 11.78
C ALA A 2 -7.17 18.06 10.88
N VAL A 3 -8.42 17.67 10.68
CA VAL A 3 -9.41 18.45 9.91
C VAL A 3 -10.67 18.57 10.77
N SER A 4 -10.68 19.57 11.63
CA SER A 4 -11.65 19.71 12.72
C SER A 4 -13.11 19.85 12.26
N TYR A 5 -13.35 20.45 11.09
CA TYR A 5 -14.73 20.67 10.60
C TYR A 5 -15.43 19.38 10.14
N ILE A 6 -14.69 18.30 9.92
CA ILE A 6 -15.24 16.96 9.65
C ILE A 6 -14.96 15.96 10.79
N GLY A 7 -14.46 16.46 11.93
CA GLY A 7 -14.14 15.61 13.08
C GLY A 7 -12.97 14.65 12.87
N LYS A 8 -12.09 14.90 11.88
CA LYS A 8 -10.91 14.08 11.65
C LYS A 8 -9.78 14.53 12.56
N ASP A 9 -9.37 13.65 13.46
CA ASP A 9 -8.19 13.85 14.29
C ASP A 9 -6.88 13.67 13.50
N GLN A 10 -5.78 14.07 14.10
CA GLN A 10 -4.47 13.79 13.54
C GLN A 10 -4.21 12.29 13.61
N ALA A 11 -3.84 11.71 12.47
CA ALA A 11 -3.38 10.33 12.38
C ALA A 11 -1.86 10.30 12.21
N ILE A 12 -1.21 9.30 12.76
CA ILE A 12 0.20 8.98 12.57
C ILE A 12 0.25 7.65 11.82
N ASP A 13 0.84 7.66 10.65
CA ASP A 13 1.01 6.47 9.84
C ASP A 13 2.50 6.14 9.76
N CYS A 14 2.85 4.88 9.91
CA CYS A 14 4.24 4.43 9.97
C CYS A 14 4.54 3.35 8.94
N ASP A 15 5.77 3.36 8.46
CA ASP A 15 6.31 2.34 7.58
C ASP A 15 6.78 1.11 8.37
N GLY A 16 7.13 0.05 7.65
CA GLY A 16 7.76 -1.15 8.18
C GLY A 16 6.92 -2.42 7.97
N PRO A 17 7.17 -3.17 6.88
CA PRO A 17 6.40 -4.39 6.60
C PRO A 17 6.66 -5.54 7.58
N ALA A 18 7.77 -5.53 8.30
CA ALA A 18 8.10 -6.53 9.33
C ALA A 18 8.23 -5.91 10.74
N SER A 19 7.67 -4.72 10.95
CA SER A 19 7.75 -3.98 12.22
C SER A 19 6.94 -2.69 12.09
N ILE A 20 6.92 -1.85 13.12
CA ILE A 20 6.51 -0.43 13.03
C ILE A 20 7.76 0.43 13.08
N ASN A 21 8.06 1.12 11.99
CA ASN A 21 9.16 2.08 11.94
C ASN A 21 8.67 3.44 12.42
N ASN A 22 8.67 3.62 13.73
CA ASN A 22 8.11 4.82 14.37
C ASN A 22 9.21 5.85 14.70
N ASN A 23 9.34 6.85 13.86
CA ASN A 23 10.25 7.98 14.07
C ASN A 23 9.61 9.14 14.84
N PHE A 24 8.35 9.05 15.23
CA PHE A 24 7.58 10.18 15.78
C PHE A 24 7.48 10.14 17.31
N THR A 25 7.30 8.97 17.90
CA THR A 25 7.09 8.84 19.35
C THR A 25 8.34 8.41 20.10
N GLY A 26 9.39 8.00 19.41
CA GLY A 26 10.65 7.53 20.00
C GLY A 26 10.56 6.16 20.68
N GLN A 27 9.43 5.47 20.57
CA GLN A 27 9.28 4.12 21.10
C GLN A 27 9.91 3.11 20.14
N GLY A 28 10.60 2.13 20.70
CA GLY A 28 11.18 1.03 19.94
C GLY A 28 10.12 0.02 19.54
N SER A 29 10.33 -0.67 18.40
CA SER A 29 9.48 -1.73 17.89
C SER A 29 10.18 -3.08 17.92
N VAL A 30 9.40 -4.16 17.87
CA VAL A 30 9.89 -5.53 17.73
C VAL A 30 9.89 -5.91 16.25
N GLY A 31 10.98 -6.50 15.77
CA GLY A 31 11.08 -7.03 14.41
C GLY A 31 10.43 -8.40 14.29
N PHE A 32 9.62 -8.57 13.26
CA PHE A 32 8.98 -9.84 12.89
C PHE A 32 9.71 -10.49 11.69
N PRO A 33 9.42 -11.75 11.37
CA PRO A 33 9.88 -12.37 10.14
C PRO A 33 9.44 -11.57 8.89
N SER A 34 10.23 -11.68 7.81
CA SER A 34 9.88 -11.05 6.55
C SER A 34 8.59 -11.64 5.95
N ALA A 35 7.89 -10.88 5.10
CA ALA A 35 6.65 -11.33 4.48
C ALA A 35 6.82 -12.65 3.69
N VAL A 36 7.95 -12.80 2.97
CA VAL A 36 8.25 -14.04 2.24
C VAL A 36 8.41 -15.24 3.20
N MET A 37 8.95 -15.03 4.38
CA MET A 37 9.08 -16.11 5.38
C MET A 37 7.72 -16.48 5.97
N ILE A 38 6.86 -15.50 6.25
CA ILE A 38 5.49 -15.74 6.71
C ILE A 38 4.71 -16.51 5.64
N ALA A 39 4.80 -16.12 4.37
CA ALA A 39 4.14 -16.81 3.27
C ALA A 39 4.63 -18.24 3.08
N ALA A 40 5.93 -18.50 3.30
CA ALA A 40 6.50 -19.84 3.20
C ALA A 40 5.93 -20.86 4.21
N THR A 41 5.23 -20.39 5.24
CA THR A 41 4.52 -21.25 6.20
C THR A 41 3.21 -21.81 5.66
N TRP A 42 2.61 -21.18 4.65
CA TRP A 42 1.27 -21.49 4.14
C TRP A 42 0.17 -21.44 5.21
N ASN A 43 0.43 -20.74 6.30
CA ASN A 43 -0.46 -20.68 7.46
C ASN A 43 -1.10 -19.29 7.57
N VAL A 44 -2.37 -19.20 7.19
CA VAL A 44 -3.14 -17.95 7.21
C VAL A 44 -3.45 -17.48 8.63
N ASP A 45 -3.58 -18.40 9.59
CA ASP A 45 -3.79 -18.04 10.99
C ASP A 45 -2.54 -17.33 11.54
N LEU A 46 -1.34 -17.83 11.21
CA LEU A 46 -0.09 -17.16 11.57
C LEU A 46 0.04 -15.78 10.93
N ALA A 47 -0.44 -15.60 9.70
CA ALA A 47 -0.47 -14.28 9.06
C ALA A 47 -1.45 -13.32 9.77
N ASN A 48 -2.58 -13.83 10.27
CA ASN A 48 -3.51 -13.06 11.09
C ASN A 48 -2.90 -12.69 12.45
N ASP A 49 -2.28 -13.64 13.14
CA ASP A 49 -1.58 -13.38 14.40
C ASP A 49 -0.47 -12.32 14.22
N PHE A 50 0.30 -12.43 13.14
CA PHE A 50 1.29 -11.41 12.79
C PHE A 50 0.66 -10.02 12.63
N GLY A 51 -0.43 -9.92 11.87
CA GLY A 51 -1.16 -8.67 11.70
C GLY A 51 -1.71 -8.12 13.02
N THR A 52 -2.24 -8.98 13.88
CA THR A 52 -2.73 -8.63 15.20
C THR A 52 -1.62 -8.05 16.08
N MET A 53 -0.46 -8.71 16.15
CA MET A 53 0.68 -8.22 16.91
C MET A 53 1.23 -6.87 16.37
N ILE A 54 1.22 -6.67 15.05
CA ILE A 54 1.55 -5.38 14.46
C ILE A 54 0.54 -4.32 14.89
N GLY A 55 -0.75 -4.64 14.88
CA GLY A 55 -1.82 -3.74 15.32
C GLY A 55 -1.70 -3.36 16.80
N GLU A 56 -1.50 -4.33 17.68
CA GLU A 56 -1.28 -4.11 19.13
C GLU A 56 -0.06 -3.19 19.36
N MET A 57 1.06 -3.47 18.68
CA MET A 57 2.27 -2.64 18.79
C MET A 57 2.03 -1.22 18.26
N ALA A 58 1.28 -1.05 17.17
CA ALA A 58 0.95 0.24 16.61
C ALA A 58 0.04 1.06 17.55
N ASP A 59 -0.98 0.42 18.14
CA ASP A 59 -1.88 1.05 19.12
C ASP A 59 -1.11 1.51 20.36
N ASP A 60 -0.26 0.67 20.92
CA ASP A 60 0.63 1.02 22.04
C ASP A 60 1.53 2.23 21.75
N MET A 61 1.90 2.43 20.48
CA MET A 61 2.71 3.57 20.02
C MET A 61 1.89 4.80 19.63
N GLY A 62 0.56 4.72 19.64
CA GLY A 62 -0.32 5.77 19.14
C GLY A 62 -0.26 5.93 17.61
N VAL A 63 0.07 4.86 16.87
CA VAL A 63 0.11 4.82 15.42
C VAL A 63 -1.24 4.36 14.89
N SER A 64 -1.82 5.13 13.99
CA SER A 64 -3.17 4.89 13.44
C SER A 64 -3.15 4.02 12.18
N GLY A 65 -2.09 4.11 11.38
CA GLY A 65 -1.99 3.42 10.11
C GLY A 65 -0.62 2.79 9.88
N TRP A 66 -0.65 1.64 9.24
CA TRP A 66 0.52 0.84 8.91
C TRP A 66 0.73 0.81 7.39
N TYR A 67 1.86 1.34 6.89
CA TYR A 67 2.21 1.30 5.46
C TYR A 67 2.67 -0.10 5.04
N ALA A 68 1.77 -1.06 5.19
CA ALA A 68 1.92 -2.46 4.79
C ALA A 68 0.54 -3.16 4.90
N PRO A 69 0.40 -4.43 4.50
CA PRO A 69 1.43 -5.28 3.90
C PRO A 69 1.71 -4.91 2.43
N ALA A 70 2.92 -5.27 1.99
CA ALA A 70 3.30 -5.17 0.59
C ALA A 70 3.09 -6.53 -0.11
N MET A 71 2.52 -6.52 -1.33
CA MET A 71 2.06 -7.75 -1.96
C MET A 71 2.28 -7.81 -3.47
N ASN A 72 3.26 -7.06 -3.98
CA ASN A 72 3.66 -7.19 -5.38
C ASN A 72 4.26 -8.58 -5.66
N ILE A 73 4.32 -8.96 -6.90
CA ILE A 73 4.65 -10.33 -7.32
C ILE A 73 6.16 -10.52 -7.49
N HIS A 74 6.70 -11.63 -6.99
CA HIS A 74 8.09 -12.02 -7.17
C HIS A 74 8.35 -12.43 -8.63
N ARG A 75 8.60 -11.46 -9.51
CA ARG A 75 8.90 -11.67 -10.93
C ARG A 75 10.34 -12.06 -11.19
N SER A 76 11.25 -11.52 -10.39
CA SER A 76 12.69 -11.69 -10.54
C SER A 76 13.36 -11.73 -9.18
N ALA A 77 14.38 -12.58 -9.03
CA ALA A 77 15.22 -12.58 -7.83
C ALA A 77 15.93 -11.22 -7.60
N PHE A 78 16.10 -10.44 -8.66
CA PHE A 78 16.76 -9.13 -8.63
C PHE A 78 15.78 -7.94 -8.52
N ALA A 79 14.53 -8.20 -8.17
CA ALA A 79 13.50 -7.14 -8.04
C ALA A 79 13.85 -6.08 -7.00
N GLY A 80 14.55 -6.45 -5.93
CA GLY A 80 15.06 -5.55 -4.89
C GLY A 80 14.26 -5.56 -3.59
N ARG A 81 12.97 -5.92 -3.63
CA ARG A 81 12.07 -5.87 -2.46
C ARG A 81 11.30 -7.18 -2.21
N ASN A 82 11.75 -8.30 -2.78
CA ASN A 82 11.06 -9.59 -2.59
C ASN A 82 10.95 -10.02 -1.12
N PHE A 83 11.85 -9.56 -0.25
CA PHE A 83 11.80 -9.88 1.18
C PHE A 83 10.52 -9.38 1.86
N GLU A 84 9.97 -8.26 1.42
CA GLU A 84 8.76 -7.67 1.99
C GLU A 84 7.46 -8.03 1.24
N TYR A 85 7.58 -8.72 0.10
CA TYR A 85 6.47 -9.25 -0.66
C TYR A 85 6.27 -10.73 -0.34
N PHE A 86 5.04 -11.23 -0.42
CA PHE A 86 4.73 -12.58 0.07
C PHE A 86 5.21 -13.69 -0.87
N SER A 87 4.91 -13.60 -2.17
CA SER A 87 5.11 -14.73 -3.09
C SER A 87 5.15 -14.31 -4.56
N GLU A 88 5.51 -15.25 -5.42
CA GLU A 88 5.28 -15.20 -6.87
C GLU A 88 3.84 -15.57 -7.26
N ASP A 89 3.11 -16.20 -6.34
CA ASP A 89 1.73 -16.62 -6.52
C ASP A 89 0.76 -15.57 -5.97
N GLY A 90 -0.13 -15.05 -6.84
CA GLY A 90 -1.09 -14.01 -6.46
C GLY A 90 -2.15 -14.48 -5.46
N VAL A 91 -2.53 -15.76 -5.49
CA VAL A 91 -3.51 -16.33 -4.56
C VAL A 91 -2.91 -16.49 -3.17
N LEU A 92 -1.70 -17.06 -3.09
CA LEU A 92 -0.99 -17.17 -1.80
C LEU A 92 -0.71 -15.79 -1.21
N SER A 93 -0.23 -14.84 -2.04
CA SER A 93 0.01 -13.46 -1.60
C SER A 93 -1.27 -12.80 -1.08
N GLY A 94 -2.38 -12.98 -1.76
CA GLY A 94 -3.68 -12.45 -1.36
C GLY A 94 -4.18 -13.07 -0.05
N ALA A 95 -4.11 -14.38 0.09
CA ALA A 95 -4.51 -15.08 1.30
C ALA A 95 -3.71 -14.63 2.53
N MET A 96 -2.38 -14.52 2.40
CA MET A 96 -1.52 -14.07 3.49
C MET A 96 -1.74 -12.59 3.82
N ALA A 97 -1.76 -11.72 2.81
CA ALA A 97 -1.94 -10.29 2.98
C ALA A 97 -3.30 -9.95 3.59
N SER A 98 -4.39 -10.56 3.12
CA SER A 98 -5.74 -10.29 3.64
C SER A 98 -5.87 -10.67 5.12
N ASN A 99 -5.27 -11.80 5.54
CA ASN A 99 -5.27 -12.19 6.95
C ASN A 99 -4.41 -11.25 7.81
N ALA A 100 -3.25 -10.81 7.33
CA ALA A 100 -2.44 -9.82 8.04
C ALA A 100 -3.18 -8.47 8.18
N ILE A 101 -3.90 -8.02 7.14
CA ILE A 101 -4.74 -6.82 7.19
C ILE A 101 -5.87 -6.98 8.20
N ALA A 102 -6.59 -8.10 8.15
CA ALA A 102 -7.68 -8.38 9.09
C ALA A 102 -7.19 -8.35 10.55
N GLY A 103 -6.02 -8.94 10.82
CA GLY A 103 -5.38 -8.89 12.14
C GLY A 103 -5.08 -7.47 12.60
N SER A 104 -4.42 -6.65 11.78
CA SER A 104 -4.10 -5.26 12.10
C SER A 104 -5.36 -4.42 12.32
N GLN A 105 -6.34 -4.55 11.42
CA GLN A 105 -7.61 -3.80 11.52
C GLN A 105 -8.43 -4.20 12.73
N SER A 106 -8.32 -5.45 13.23
CA SER A 106 -8.98 -5.90 14.46
C SER A 106 -8.52 -5.12 15.70
N GLN A 107 -7.34 -4.51 15.64
CA GLN A 107 -6.77 -3.67 16.69
C GLN A 107 -7.03 -2.17 16.47
N GLY A 108 -7.85 -1.79 15.48
CA GLY A 108 -8.15 -0.39 15.15
C GLY A 108 -7.10 0.32 14.30
N VAL A 109 -6.10 -0.40 13.80
CA VAL A 109 -5.02 0.13 12.96
C VAL A 109 -5.28 -0.23 11.51
N TYR A 110 -5.54 0.77 10.66
CA TYR A 110 -5.76 0.52 9.24
C TYR A 110 -4.45 0.21 8.51
N ALA A 111 -4.52 -0.72 7.58
CA ALA A 111 -3.38 -1.18 6.80
C ALA A 111 -3.45 -0.61 5.37
N PHE A 112 -2.29 -0.15 4.86
CA PHE A 112 -2.14 0.28 3.47
C PHE A 112 -1.64 -0.86 2.61
N MET A 113 -2.51 -1.55 1.92
CA MET A 113 -2.05 -2.52 0.93
C MET A 113 -1.23 -1.83 -0.17
N LYS A 114 -0.02 -2.33 -0.45
CA LYS A 114 0.95 -1.66 -1.32
C LYS A 114 1.76 -2.64 -2.17
N HIS A 115 2.34 -2.21 -3.27
CA HIS A 115 2.18 -0.94 -3.97
C HIS A 115 1.25 -1.13 -5.17
N PHE A 116 0.17 -0.44 -5.22
CA PHE A 116 -0.92 -0.65 -6.19
C PHE A 116 -0.70 0.17 -7.46
N ALA A 117 -0.30 -0.44 -8.60
CA ALA A 117 -0.03 -1.86 -8.79
C ALA A 117 1.17 -2.06 -9.73
N LEU A 118 1.62 -3.29 -9.88
CA LEU A 118 2.70 -3.72 -10.78
C LEU A 118 4.08 -3.14 -10.43
N ASN A 119 4.38 -2.86 -9.17
CA ASN A 119 5.71 -2.45 -8.72
C ASN A 119 6.58 -3.67 -8.41
N ASP A 120 6.94 -4.42 -9.46
CA ASP A 120 7.69 -5.69 -9.33
C ASP A 120 9.19 -5.53 -9.57
N GLN A 121 9.69 -4.30 -9.66
CA GLN A 121 11.12 -3.98 -9.71
C GLN A 121 11.40 -2.60 -9.13
N GLU A 122 12.57 -2.45 -8.51
CA GLU A 122 13.01 -1.21 -7.90
C GLU A 122 13.88 -0.35 -8.82
N THR A 123 14.60 -0.97 -9.74
CA THR A 123 15.45 -0.25 -10.69
C THR A 123 14.63 0.72 -11.52
N ASN A 124 14.99 2.01 -11.45
CA ASN A 124 14.33 3.11 -12.14
C ASN A 124 12.85 3.37 -11.77
N ARG A 125 12.36 2.85 -10.65
CA ARG A 125 10.93 2.99 -10.25
C ARG A 125 10.46 4.44 -10.19
N THR A 126 11.32 5.38 -9.77
CA THR A 126 11.04 6.82 -9.68
C THR A 126 11.40 7.59 -10.96
N SER A 127 11.88 6.92 -12.00
CA SER A 127 12.31 7.48 -13.26
C SER A 127 11.34 7.15 -14.41
N MET A 128 10.06 7.17 -14.14
CA MET A 128 8.99 6.86 -15.11
C MET A 128 9.09 5.44 -15.69
N LEU A 129 9.39 4.45 -14.83
CA LEU A 129 9.40 3.05 -15.23
C LEU A 129 8.04 2.65 -15.78
N CYS A 130 7.98 2.25 -17.05
CA CYS A 130 6.76 1.77 -17.69
C CYS A 130 6.68 0.24 -17.59
N THR A 131 5.61 -0.26 -16.97
CA THR A 131 5.30 -1.69 -16.91
C THR A 131 4.24 -2.04 -17.95
N TRP A 132 4.44 -3.13 -18.67
CA TRP A 132 3.56 -3.57 -19.75
C TRP A 132 3.14 -5.02 -19.53
N SER A 133 1.85 -5.27 -19.64
CA SER A 133 1.28 -6.61 -19.63
C SER A 133 -0.08 -6.59 -20.34
N ASN A 134 -0.61 -7.76 -20.68
CA ASN A 134 -1.98 -7.85 -21.14
C ASN A 134 -2.96 -7.83 -19.95
N GLU A 135 -4.21 -7.49 -20.22
CA GLU A 135 -5.22 -7.34 -19.18
C GLU A 135 -5.45 -8.61 -18.38
N GLN A 136 -5.43 -9.77 -19.01
CA GLN A 136 -5.61 -11.05 -18.33
C GLN A 136 -4.51 -11.26 -17.27
N ALA A 137 -3.24 -11.10 -17.63
CA ALA A 137 -2.15 -11.27 -16.69
C ALA A 137 -2.17 -10.21 -15.58
N ILE A 138 -2.53 -8.96 -15.91
CA ILE A 138 -2.72 -7.90 -14.90
C ILE A 138 -3.75 -8.34 -13.87
N ARG A 139 -4.92 -8.80 -14.28
CA ARG A 139 -6.02 -9.17 -13.39
C ARG A 139 -5.77 -10.46 -12.62
N GLU A 140 -5.31 -11.51 -13.30
CA GLU A 140 -5.17 -12.85 -12.70
C GLU A 140 -3.93 -13.02 -11.82
N ILE A 141 -2.90 -12.20 -12.03
CA ILE A 141 -1.62 -12.31 -11.31
C ILE A 141 -1.37 -11.06 -10.44
N TYR A 142 -1.24 -9.89 -11.07
CA TYR A 142 -0.71 -8.71 -10.40
C TYR A 142 -1.73 -7.99 -9.52
N LEU A 143 -2.99 -7.99 -9.91
CA LEU A 143 -4.08 -7.39 -9.14
C LEU A 143 -4.73 -8.36 -8.16
N LYS A 144 -4.53 -9.67 -8.35
CA LYS A 144 -5.17 -10.72 -7.54
C LYS A 144 -4.95 -10.55 -6.04
N PRO A 145 -3.74 -10.29 -5.53
CA PRO A 145 -3.54 -10.09 -4.09
C PRO A 145 -4.34 -8.91 -3.53
N PHE A 146 -4.41 -7.83 -4.27
CA PHE A 146 -5.14 -6.61 -3.86
C PHE A 146 -6.65 -6.83 -3.85
N GLU A 147 -7.18 -7.53 -4.86
CA GLU A 147 -8.58 -7.92 -4.91
C GLU A 147 -8.99 -8.74 -3.68
N GLU A 148 -8.17 -9.71 -3.30
CA GLU A 148 -8.40 -10.53 -2.10
C GLU A 148 -8.41 -9.69 -0.82
N CYS A 149 -7.54 -8.70 -0.72
CA CYS A 149 -7.50 -7.80 0.44
C CYS A 149 -8.73 -6.89 0.53
N VAL A 150 -9.23 -6.39 -0.59
CA VAL A 150 -10.46 -5.57 -0.62
C VAL A 150 -11.67 -6.42 -0.26
N LYS A 151 -11.83 -7.58 -0.91
CA LYS A 151 -13.03 -8.41 -0.76
C LYS A 151 -13.02 -9.30 0.48
N GLY A 152 -11.84 -9.76 0.92
CA GLY A 152 -11.70 -10.71 2.02
C GLY A 152 -11.42 -10.06 3.38
N ALA A 153 -10.71 -8.93 3.41
CA ALA A 153 -10.32 -8.26 4.65
C ALA A 153 -10.96 -6.88 4.84
N ASP A 154 -11.79 -6.43 3.91
CA ASP A 154 -12.35 -5.07 3.93
C ASP A 154 -11.26 -4.02 4.16
N CYS A 155 -10.20 -4.07 3.36
CA CYS A 155 -9.05 -3.18 3.50
C CYS A 155 -9.46 -1.72 3.30
N HIS A 156 -9.07 -0.84 4.23
CA HIS A 156 -9.50 0.56 4.23
C HIS A 156 -8.50 1.55 3.62
N ALA A 157 -7.30 1.11 3.28
CA ALA A 157 -6.30 2.00 2.70
C ALA A 157 -5.43 1.32 1.63
N VAL A 158 -5.04 2.10 0.64
CA VAL A 158 -4.20 1.67 -0.50
C VAL A 158 -3.08 2.68 -0.70
N MET A 159 -1.88 2.19 -0.94
CA MET A 159 -0.77 3.00 -1.42
C MET A 159 -0.51 2.71 -2.89
N SER A 160 -0.68 3.72 -3.76
CA SER A 160 -0.38 3.58 -5.18
C SER A 160 1.11 3.48 -5.44
N SER A 161 1.48 2.83 -6.55
CA SER A 161 2.89 2.57 -6.88
C SER A 161 3.55 3.71 -7.66
N PHE A 162 4.88 3.72 -7.70
CA PHE A 162 5.66 4.71 -8.47
C PHE A 162 5.64 4.51 -9.99
N ASN A 163 5.50 3.26 -10.45
CA ASN A 163 5.62 2.93 -11.86
C ASN A 163 4.44 3.42 -12.69
N TYR A 164 4.64 3.41 -13.99
CA TYR A 164 3.60 3.56 -14.98
C TYR A 164 3.03 2.18 -15.36
N ILE A 165 1.74 2.14 -15.62
CA ILE A 165 1.08 1.01 -16.29
C ILE A 165 0.83 1.46 -17.71
N GLY A 166 1.52 0.85 -18.65
CA GLY A 166 1.62 1.40 -19.99
C GLY A 166 2.28 2.79 -19.96
N ASN A 167 1.56 3.80 -20.40
CA ASN A 167 2.01 5.19 -20.42
C ASN A 167 1.34 6.07 -19.34
N THR A 168 0.63 5.47 -18.39
CA THR A 168 -0.10 6.20 -17.34
C THR A 168 0.50 5.88 -15.96
N TYR A 169 0.89 6.92 -15.21
CA TYR A 169 1.33 6.78 -13.83
C TYR A 169 0.26 6.10 -12.99
N ALA A 170 0.62 5.08 -12.22
CA ALA A 170 -0.35 4.28 -11.46
C ALA A 170 -1.22 5.11 -10.53
N GLY A 171 -0.66 6.11 -9.85
CA GLY A 171 -1.39 7.04 -8.98
C GLY A 171 -2.35 7.99 -9.73
N ASN A 172 -2.23 8.09 -11.05
CA ASN A 172 -3.11 8.90 -11.92
C ASN A 172 -3.98 8.04 -12.85
N CYS A 173 -4.04 6.74 -12.65
CA CYS A 173 -4.72 5.81 -13.54
C CYS A 173 -6.18 5.61 -13.11
N SER A 174 -7.11 6.36 -13.72
CA SER A 174 -8.55 6.26 -13.40
C SER A 174 -9.09 4.84 -13.63
N ALA A 175 -8.67 4.16 -14.70
CA ALA A 175 -9.07 2.78 -14.94
C ALA A 175 -8.68 1.83 -13.79
N LEU A 176 -7.51 2.07 -13.16
CA LEU A 176 -7.05 1.31 -12.02
C LEU A 176 -7.79 1.71 -10.73
N LEU A 177 -7.86 3.00 -10.43
CA LEU A 177 -8.32 3.51 -9.14
C LEU A 177 -9.85 3.64 -9.05
N ASN A 178 -10.50 4.11 -10.11
CA ASN A 178 -11.96 4.26 -10.14
C ASN A 178 -12.67 3.02 -10.67
N ASP A 179 -12.27 2.53 -11.85
CA ASP A 179 -13.04 1.48 -12.50
C ASP A 179 -12.80 0.13 -11.80
N VAL A 180 -11.56 -0.28 -11.62
CA VAL A 180 -11.22 -1.57 -10.99
C VAL A 180 -11.36 -1.51 -9.48
N LEU A 181 -10.59 -0.66 -8.80
CA LEU A 181 -10.50 -0.65 -7.33
C LEU A 181 -11.85 -0.30 -6.70
N ARG A 182 -12.43 0.84 -7.09
CA ARG A 182 -13.68 1.34 -6.48
C ARG A 182 -14.92 0.74 -7.15
N GLY A 183 -14.95 0.67 -8.48
CA GLY A 183 -16.12 0.22 -9.23
C GLY A 183 -16.33 -1.29 -9.19
N GLU A 184 -15.33 -2.08 -9.60
CA GLU A 184 -15.47 -3.53 -9.68
C GLU A 184 -15.33 -4.23 -8.32
N TRP A 185 -14.38 -3.76 -7.47
CA TRP A 185 -14.12 -4.41 -6.18
C TRP A 185 -14.91 -3.80 -5.02
N GLY A 186 -15.44 -2.59 -5.19
CA GLY A 186 -16.25 -1.92 -4.17
C GLY A 186 -15.42 -1.27 -3.05
N PHE A 187 -14.16 -0.96 -3.29
CA PHE A 187 -13.30 -0.30 -2.31
C PHE A 187 -13.84 1.09 -1.93
N VAL A 188 -14.01 1.34 -0.65
CA VAL A 188 -14.52 2.61 -0.10
C VAL A 188 -13.50 3.37 0.75
N GLY A 189 -12.31 2.85 0.91
CA GLY A 189 -11.23 3.44 1.70
C GLY A 189 -10.48 4.56 0.97
N MET A 190 -9.34 4.97 1.55
CA MET A 190 -8.48 6.01 0.99
C MET A 190 -7.37 5.45 0.10
N VAL A 191 -7.02 6.23 -0.91
CA VAL A 191 -5.87 6.00 -1.79
C VAL A 191 -4.81 7.05 -1.51
N LEU A 192 -3.67 6.61 -0.98
CA LEU A 192 -2.47 7.41 -0.75
C LEU A 192 -1.47 7.16 -1.87
N THR A 193 -0.66 8.15 -2.26
CA THR A 193 0.49 7.88 -3.12
C THR A 193 1.59 7.15 -2.35
N ASP A 194 2.48 6.43 -3.04
CA ASP A 194 3.84 6.26 -2.55
C ASP A 194 4.49 7.63 -2.40
N TYR A 195 5.70 7.72 -1.84
CA TYR A 195 6.32 9.00 -1.51
C TYR A 195 6.17 10.04 -2.65
N TYR A 196 5.43 11.09 -2.35
CA TYR A 196 5.16 12.16 -3.29
C TYR A 196 6.33 13.16 -3.24
N GLY A 197 7.32 12.86 -4.06
CA GLY A 197 8.52 13.66 -4.17
C GLY A 197 8.49 14.61 -5.37
N VAL A 198 9.62 15.23 -5.62
CA VAL A 198 9.81 16.14 -6.77
C VAL A 198 10.20 15.38 -8.05
N TYR A 199 9.53 14.28 -8.35
CA TYR A 199 9.88 13.44 -9.51
C TYR A 199 9.37 13.98 -10.85
N GLY A 200 8.60 15.08 -10.84
CA GLY A 200 8.17 15.79 -12.03
C GLY A 200 6.97 15.19 -12.79
N TYR A 201 6.64 13.93 -12.57
CA TYR A 201 5.50 13.25 -13.20
C TYR A 201 4.30 13.05 -12.26
N GLN A 202 4.52 13.21 -10.95
CA GLN A 202 3.46 13.18 -9.96
C GLN A 202 2.73 14.51 -9.97
N ASP A 203 1.45 14.48 -10.24
CA ASP A 203 0.58 15.65 -10.38
C ASP A 203 -0.64 15.47 -9.46
N SER A 204 -0.74 16.31 -8.44
CA SER A 204 -1.79 16.21 -7.43
C SER A 204 -3.19 16.45 -7.99
N ASP A 205 -3.36 17.36 -8.95
CA ASP A 205 -4.65 17.62 -9.57
C ASP A 205 -5.14 16.41 -10.37
N ARG A 206 -4.24 15.78 -11.13
CA ARG A 206 -4.57 14.54 -11.84
C ARG A 206 -4.82 13.38 -10.91
N LEU A 207 -4.05 13.28 -9.82
CA LEU A 207 -4.24 12.24 -8.80
C LEU A 207 -5.65 12.29 -8.24
N ILE A 208 -6.10 13.44 -7.75
CA ILE A 208 -7.42 13.60 -7.16
C ILE A 208 -8.54 13.36 -8.18
N ARG A 209 -8.38 13.89 -9.40
CA ARG A 209 -9.37 13.68 -10.49
C ARG A 209 -9.50 12.21 -10.90
N ASN A 210 -8.48 11.41 -10.71
CA ASN A 210 -8.40 10.02 -11.14
C ASN A 210 -8.56 9.00 -10.00
N GLY A 211 -9.01 9.43 -8.81
CA GLY A 211 -9.41 8.51 -7.72
C GLY A 211 -8.42 8.38 -6.57
N GLY A 212 -7.34 9.19 -6.55
CA GLY A 212 -6.46 9.33 -5.40
C GLY A 212 -7.00 10.34 -4.39
N ASP A 213 -6.65 10.20 -3.12
CA ASP A 213 -7.16 11.04 -2.03
C ASP A 213 -6.06 11.86 -1.35
N PHE A 214 -4.88 11.27 -1.18
CA PHE A 214 -3.78 11.87 -0.43
C PHE A 214 -2.43 11.71 -1.11
N CYS A 215 -1.55 12.70 -0.87
CA CYS A 215 -0.14 12.63 -1.24
C CYS A 215 0.70 12.33 0.00
N LEU A 216 1.53 11.29 -0.04
CA LEU A 216 2.48 10.99 1.04
C LEU A 216 3.67 11.93 0.97
N VAL A 217 3.68 12.95 1.80
CA VAL A 217 4.74 13.96 1.87
C VAL A 217 5.19 14.19 3.31
N ASN A 218 6.41 14.60 3.48
CA ASN A 218 7.00 14.97 4.77
C ASN A 218 7.42 16.45 4.85
N TYR A 219 6.95 17.29 3.92
CA TYR A 219 7.20 18.72 3.87
C TYR A 219 6.01 19.46 3.27
N ASP A 220 6.00 20.78 3.43
CA ASP A 220 4.95 21.63 2.89
C ASP A 220 4.95 21.62 1.34
N THR A 221 3.88 21.12 0.76
CA THR A 221 3.72 21.02 -0.69
C THR A 221 3.27 22.33 -1.34
N GLU A 222 2.78 23.29 -0.58
CA GLU A 222 2.37 24.60 -1.14
C GLU A 222 3.54 25.33 -1.80
N THR A 223 4.76 25.12 -1.30
CA THR A 223 5.95 25.72 -1.86
C THR A 223 6.56 24.93 -3.02
N THR A 224 6.22 23.66 -3.19
CA THR A 224 6.81 22.74 -4.17
C THR A 224 5.89 22.37 -5.33
N HIS A 225 4.59 22.52 -5.15
CA HIS A 225 3.57 22.22 -6.15
C HIS A 225 2.51 23.33 -6.19
N PRO A 226 2.79 24.44 -6.88
CA PRO A 226 1.91 25.62 -6.91
C PRO A 226 0.62 25.43 -7.71
N THR A 227 0.34 24.25 -8.20
CA THR A 227 -0.85 23.95 -9.02
C THR A 227 -2.09 23.56 -8.22
N HIS A 228 -2.08 23.84 -6.94
CA HIS A 228 -3.27 23.63 -6.07
C HIS A 228 -4.23 24.81 -6.25
N THR A 229 -5.18 24.65 -7.13
CA THR A 229 -6.33 25.55 -7.24
C THR A 229 -7.60 24.80 -6.91
#